data_ee1d95fb0a1163aaf69c33c411a3f8fa
#
_entry.id   ee1d95fb0a1163aaf69c33c411a3f8fa
#
_cell.length_a   1.000
_cell.length_b   1.000
_cell.length_c   1.000
_cell.angle_alpha   90.00
_cell.angle_beta   90.00
_cell.angle_gamma   90.00
#
_symmetry.space_group_name_H-M   'P 1'
#
loop_
_entity.id
_entity.type
_entity.pdbx_description
1 polymer ?
#
loop_
_entity_poly.entity_id
_entity_poly.type
_entity_poly.pdbx_seq_one_letter_code
_entity_poly.pdbx_strand_id
1 'polypeptide(L)'
;MTQIKPVKFRHQVIDPDPAGSHQDVCLIADINGNGRNDIVIGAFKGEDNLVWYENPSWKRHVISTASLEAGGAVFDISGDGRLDIVAGELAGKELYWFENPEDPTRRWTRRVICDAIEGYHDQAFGDVDGDGKAELVALSKRERLGIYYDIPEDPCVEPWPESCKHIIYENQRLEGLAVLDIDGDGINEIIAGTNIFRPPREVEEAWECLPIVEGWDLNRVAVADLNGDGILDVVLCEAEADPARLAWFEGPDWKMHVLRDDLFHGHSLAIADFNGDGLSDIFVGEMGLGRNPDPKLIIYLNRGEGEFEEVIIQRGVPTHEAKVGDLTGDGKPDIVGKPFHPESHVDVWFNET
;
A
#
# COMPACT_ATOMS: atom_id res chain seq x y z
N MET A 1 -32.24 4.97 14.26
CA MET A 1 -31.41 3.89 13.70
C MET A 1 -31.44 4.06 12.19
N THR A 2 -30.41 4.57 11.62
CA THR A 2 -30.26 4.73 10.17
C THR A 2 -30.19 3.33 9.57
N GLN A 3 -31.00 3.06 8.55
CA GLN A 3 -31.02 1.74 7.91
C GLN A 3 -29.74 1.61 7.11
N ILE A 4 -28.88 0.67 7.49
CA ILE A 4 -27.58 0.42 6.89
C ILE A 4 -27.78 -0.03 5.45
N LYS A 5 -27.13 0.61 4.49
CA LYS A 5 -27.03 0.09 3.12
C LYS A 5 -26.11 -1.14 3.13
N PRO A 6 -26.60 -2.30 2.67
CA PRO A 6 -25.73 -3.46 2.50
C PRO A 6 -24.75 -3.18 1.36
N VAL A 7 -23.49 -3.52 1.54
CA VAL A 7 -22.49 -3.45 0.46
C VAL A 7 -22.73 -4.57 -0.56
N LYS A 8 -22.55 -4.26 -1.82
CA LYS A 8 -22.69 -5.20 -2.92
C LYS A 8 -21.52 -5.06 -3.89
N PHE A 9 -20.86 -6.16 -4.17
CA PHE A 9 -19.74 -6.20 -5.10
C PHE A 9 -20.00 -7.17 -6.25
N ARG A 10 -19.54 -6.79 -7.45
CA ARG A 10 -19.48 -7.67 -8.62
C ARG A 10 -18.03 -8.05 -8.88
N HIS A 11 -17.72 -9.32 -8.69
CA HIS A 11 -16.38 -9.86 -8.94
C HIS A 11 -16.15 -10.10 -10.45
N GLN A 12 -14.95 -9.76 -10.91
CA GLN A 12 -14.49 -10.03 -12.27
C GLN A 12 -12.99 -10.34 -12.27
N VAL A 13 -12.60 -11.45 -12.88
CA VAL A 13 -11.20 -11.71 -13.23
C VAL A 13 -10.88 -10.90 -14.49
N ILE A 14 -9.96 -9.96 -14.41
CA ILE A 14 -9.56 -9.12 -15.54
C ILE A 14 -8.37 -9.72 -16.31
N ASP A 15 -7.50 -10.48 -15.64
CA ASP A 15 -6.45 -11.28 -16.26
C ASP A 15 -6.34 -12.64 -15.55
N PRO A 16 -6.66 -13.76 -16.22
CA PRO A 16 -6.53 -15.09 -15.64
C PRO A 16 -5.09 -15.66 -15.70
N ASP A 17 -4.17 -14.96 -16.39
CA ASP A 17 -2.78 -15.39 -16.59
C ASP A 17 -1.85 -14.16 -16.65
N PRO A 18 -1.71 -13.42 -15.53
CA PRO A 18 -0.85 -12.24 -15.46
C PRO A 18 0.62 -12.60 -15.66
N ALA A 19 1.40 -11.62 -16.12
CA ALA A 19 2.81 -11.82 -16.39
C ALA A 19 3.58 -12.14 -15.10
N GLY A 20 4.49 -13.13 -15.19
CA GLY A 20 5.33 -13.54 -14.06
C GLY A 20 4.62 -14.40 -13.02
N SER A 21 5.26 -14.58 -11.87
CA SER A 21 4.71 -15.32 -10.75
C SER A 21 5.12 -14.70 -9.41
N HIS A 22 4.34 -14.95 -8.37
CA HIS A 22 4.43 -14.26 -7.08
C HIS A 22 4.16 -12.77 -7.31
N GLN A 23 2.90 -12.45 -7.59
CA GLN A 23 2.46 -11.07 -7.80
C GLN A 23 2.54 -10.31 -6.48
N ASP A 24 3.45 -9.35 -6.43
CA ASP A 24 3.73 -8.55 -5.24
C ASP A 24 3.20 -7.13 -5.34
N VAL A 25 3.65 -6.33 -6.31
CA VAL A 25 3.18 -4.96 -6.50
C VAL A 25 1.72 -4.94 -6.98
N CYS A 26 0.92 -4.06 -6.36
CA CYS A 26 -0.43 -3.71 -6.80
C CYS A 26 -0.64 -2.21 -6.59
N LEU A 27 -0.92 -1.45 -7.67
CA LEU A 27 -1.17 -0.01 -7.59
C LEU A 27 -2.39 0.35 -8.41
N ILE A 28 -3.06 1.44 -8.03
CA ILE A 28 -4.18 2.05 -8.76
C ILE A 28 -3.82 3.51 -9.02
N ALA A 29 -3.78 3.91 -10.30
CA ALA A 29 -3.51 5.28 -10.70
C ALA A 29 -3.92 5.53 -12.15
N ASP A 30 -4.17 6.78 -12.52
CA ASP A 30 -4.38 7.20 -13.92
C ASP A 30 -3.03 7.27 -14.64
N ILE A 31 -2.60 6.14 -15.21
CA ILE A 31 -1.28 5.96 -15.82
C ILE A 31 -1.16 6.69 -17.16
N ASN A 32 -2.25 6.78 -17.90
CA ASN A 32 -2.24 7.36 -19.25
C ASN A 32 -2.87 8.76 -19.32
N GLY A 33 -3.26 9.36 -18.20
CA GLY A 33 -3.81 10.71 -18.11
C GLY A 33 -5.20 10.86 -18.72
N ASN A 34 -5.98 9.78 -18.79
CA ASN A 34 -7.32 9.81 -19.42
C ASN A 34 -8.46 10.11 -18.45
N GLY A 35 -8.14 10.34 -17.16
CA GLY A 35 -9.10 10.63 -16.09
C GLY A 35 -9.73 9.39 -15.48
N ARG A 36 -9.21 8.19 -15.74
CA ARG A 36 -9.63 6.91 -15.16
C ARG A 36 -8.46 6.21 -14.52
N ASN A 37 -8.68 5.63 -13.37
CA ASN A 37 -7.67 4.82 -12.72
C ASN A 37 -7.43 3.51 -13.47
N ASP A 38 -6.18 3.24 -13.77
CA ASP A 38 -5.64 2.00 -14.31
C ASP A 38 -5.10 1.13 -13.16
N ILE A 39 -4.69 -0.11 -13.46
CA ILE A 39 -4.14 -1.04 -12.48
C ILE A 39 -2.71 -1.38 -12.88
N VAL A 40 -1.77 -1.32 -11.93
CA VAL A 40 -0.39 -1.78 -12.11
C VAL A 40 -0.17 -3.04 -11.28
N ILE A 41 0.39 -4.08 -11.92
CA ILE A 41 0.78 -5.33 -11.26
C ILE A 41 2.24 -5.60 -11.56
N GLY A 42 3.01 -5.88 -10.50
CA GLY A 42 4.38 -6.33 -10.59
C GLY A 42 4.58 -7.67 -9.90
N ALA A 43 5.47 -8.51 -10.44
CA ALA A 43 5.75 -9.83 -9.88
C ALA A 43 7.23 -10.00 -9.54
N PHE A 44 7.50 -10.91 -8.58
CA PHE A 44 8.86 -11.22 -8.14
C PHE A 44 9.65 -11.99 -9.20
N LYS A 45 8.99 -12.84 -10.00
CA LYS A 45 9.65 -13.71 -11.00
C LYS A 45 9.01 -13.59 -12.36
N GLY A 46 9.84 -13.70 -13.39
CA GLY A 46 9.41 -13.75 -14.78
C GLY A 46 10.02 -12.64 -15.64
N GLU A 47 9.78 -12.71 -16.93
CA GLU A 47 10.05 -11.62 -17.87
C GLU A 47 8.78 -10.82 -18.10
N ASP A 48 8.91 -9.53 -18.44
CA ASP A 48 7.78 -8.64 -18.71
C ASP A 48 6.77 -8.58 -17.56
N ASN A 49 7.27 -8.67 -16.33
CA ASN A 49 6.52 -8.94 -15.13
C ASN A 49 6.12 -7.70 -14.32
N LEU A 50 6.43 -6.50 -14.79
CA LEU A 50 5.80 -5.25 -14.37
C LEU A 50 4.93 -4.76 -15.53
N VAL A 51 3.62 -4.73 -15.30
CA VAL A 51 2.61 -4.43 -16.32
C VAL A 51 1.56 -3.47 -15.78
N TRP A 52 0.86 -2.79 -16.69
CA TRP A 52 -0.35 -2.06 -16.33
C TRP A 52 -1.52 -2.48 -17.23
N TYR A 53 -2.73 -2.35 -16.69
CA TYR A 53 -3.99 -2.70 -17.35
C TYR A 53 -4.80 -1.45 -17.60
N GLU A 54 -4.99 -1.13 -18.88
CA GLU A 54 -5.69 0.06 -19.33
C GLU A 54 -7.20 -0.03 -19.09
N ASN A 55 -7.72 0.86 -18.27
CA ASN A 55 -9.15 0.96 -17.99
C ASN A 55 -9.88 1.73 -19.12
N PRO A 56 -11.04 1.27 -19.66
CA PRO A 56 -11.85 0.15 -19.19
C PRO A 56 -11.62 -1.15 -19.98
N SER A 57 -10.66 -1.17 -20.88
CA SER A 57 -10.42 -2.29 -21.79
C SER A 57 -9.76 -3.50 -21.11
N TRP A 58 -9.05 -3.24 -19.98
CA TRP A 58 -8.17 -4.17 -19.27
C TRP A 58 -7.08 -4.75 -20.18
N LYS A 59 -6.73 -4.02 -21.23
CA LYS A 59 -5.62 -4.38 -22.08
C LYS A 59 -4.32 -4.26 -21.32
N ARG A 60 -3.55 -5.34 -21.30
CA ARG A 60 -2.26 -5.41 -20.63
C ARG A 60 -1.16 -4.75 -21.48
N HIS A 61 -0.36 -3.89 -20.88
CA HIS A 61 0.81 -3.25 -21.43
C HIS A 61 2.02 -3.53 -20.55
N VAL A 62 3.17 -3.77 -21.16
CA VAL A 62 4.41 -4.09 -20.44
C VAL A 62 5.14 -2.80 -20.09
N ILE A 63 5.42 -2.61 -18.81
CA ILE A 63 6.28 -1.54 -18.32
C ILE A 63 7.74 -1.99 -18.39
N SER A 64 8.11 -3.06 -17.67
CA SER A 64 9.51 -3.49 -17.54
C SER A 64 9.62 -4.96 -17.12
N THR A 65 10.87 -5.37 -16.90
CA THR A 65 11.24 -6.63 -16.23
C THR A 65 12.06 -6.26 -15.00
N ALA A 66 11.62 -6.66 -13.79
CA ALA A 66 12.34 -6.49 -12.54
C ALA A 66 11.92 -7.55 -11.53
N SER A 67 12.75 -7.82 -10.51
CA SER A 67 12.44 -8.76 -9.43
C SER A 67 11.81 -8.00 -8.28
N LEU A 68 10.52 -7.71 -8.35
CA LEU A 68 9.84 -6.79 -7.45
C LEU A 68 9.27 -7.49 -6.22
N GLU A 69 9.31 -6.79 -5.11
CA GLU A 69 8.68 -7.16 -3.84
C GLU A 69 7.38 -6.38 -3.66
N ALA A 70 6.65 -6.67 -2.59
CA ALA A 70 5.45 -5.96 -2.18
C ALA A 70 5.66 -4.44 -1.99
N GLY A 71 4.59 -3.69 -1.97
CA GLY A 71 4.62 -2.24 -1.88
C GLY A 71 4.56 -1.58 -3.25
N GLY A 72 5.42 -0.59 -3.45
CA GLY A 72 5.40 0.29 -4.62
C GLY A 72 4.58 1.55 -4.39
N ALA A 73 4.94 2.60 -5.12
CA ALA A 73 4.26 3.88 -5.08
C ALA A 73 4.21 4.53 -6.46
N VAL A 74 3.28 5.47 -6.64
CA VAL A 74 3.18 6.30 -7.84
C VAL A 74 3.41 7.76 -7.49
N PHE A 75 4.23 8.46 -8.28
CA PHE A 75 4.50 9.87 -8.12
C PHE A 75 5.07 10.44 -9.42
N ASP A 76 4.90 11.72 -9.69
CA ASP A 76 5.55 12.42 -10.81
C ASP A 76 6.98 12.81 -10.39
N ILE A 77 7.92 11.86 -10.50
CA ILE A 77 9.33 12.05 -10.10
C ILE A 77 10.06 12.93 -11.10
N SER A 78 9.74 12.78 -12.38
CA SER A 78 10.37 13.52 -13.47
C SER A 78 9.91 14.99 -13.53
N GLY A 79 8.79 15.33 -12.90
CA GLY A 79 8.18 16.66 -12.94
C GLY A 79 7.54 17.00 -14.28
N ASP A 80 7.20 16.00 -15.10
CA ASP A 80 6.67 16.19 -16.45
C ASP A 80 5.14 16.07 -16.54
N GLY A 81 4.47 15.85 -15.40
CA GLY A 81 3.02 15.74 -15.24
C GLY A 81 2.48 14.34 -15.47
N ARG A 82 3.32 13.32 -15.68
CA ARG A 82 2.95 11.91 -15.75
C ARG A 82 3.35 11.19 -14.48
N LEU A 83 2.55 10.20 -14.09
CA LEU A 83 2.83 9.40 -12.90
C LEU A 83 3.85 8.32 -13.24
N ASP A 84 4.97 8.34 -12.54
CA ASP A 84 6.01 7.31 -12.56
C ASP A 84 5.71 6.26 -11.48
N ILE A 85 6.43 5.13 -11.52
CA ILE A 85 6.26 4.04 -10.55
C ILE A 85 7.58 3.83 -9.81
N VAL A 86 7.52 3.72 -8.48
CA VAL A 86 8.62 3.24 -7.65
C VAL A 86 8.33 1.83 -7.18
N ALA A 87 9.33 0.96 -7.22
CA ALA A 87 9.27 -0.36 -6.60
C ALA A 87 10.68 -0.89 -6.32
N GLY A 88 10.82 -1.75 -5.32
CA GLY A 88 12.08 -2.29 -4.87
C GLY A 88 12.19 -3.79 -4.96
N GLU A 89 13.40 -4.31 -4.76
CA GLU A 89 13.70 -5.73 -4.73
C GLU A 89 13.81 -6.27 -3.31
N LEU A 90 13.17 -7.40 -3.01
CA LEU A 90 13.39 -8.11 -1.76
C LEU A 90 14.70 -8.90 -1.77
N ALA A 91 14.98 -9.60 -2.86
CA ALA A 91 16.14 -10.49 -2.96
C ALA A 91 17.36 -9.82 -3.57
N GLY A 92 17.23 -8.61 -4.04
CA GLY A 92 18.28 -7.75 -4.59
C GLY A 92 18.58 -6.55 -3.72
N LYS A 93 19.33 -5.60 -4.28
CA LYS A 93 19.78 -4.38 -3.60
C LYS A 93 19.22 -3.11 -4.23
N GLU A 94 18.37 -3.26 -5.21
CA GLU A 94 17.98 -2.14 -6.04
C GLU A 94 16.59 -1.64 -5.68
N LEU A 95 16.50 -0.33 -5.53
CA LEU A 95 15.25 0.44 -5.53
C LEU A 95 15.20 1.18 -6.85
N TYR A 96 14.11 1.00 -7.57
CA TYR A 96 13.91 1.56 -8.90
C TYR A 96 12.82 2.60 -8.94
N TRP A 97 12.91 3.50 -9.92
CA TRP A 97 11.74 4.13 -10.48
C TRP A 97 11.67 3.86 -11.99
N PHE A 98 10.46 3.82 -12.51
CA PHE A 98 10.15 3.55 -13.90
C PHE A 98 9.51 4.80 -14.47
N GLU A 99 10.26 5.47 -15.36
CA GLU A 99 9.87 6.73 -15.99
C GLU A 99 8.78 6.48 -17.03
N ASN A 100 7.61 7.09 -16.83
CA ASN A 100 6.45 6.97 -17.70
C ASN A 100 6.69 7.78 -19.00
N PRO A 101 6.79 7.13 -20.18
CA PRO A 101 7.03 7.83 -21.43
C PRO A 101 5.77 8.56 -21.93
N GLU A 102 5.94 9.46 -22.92
CA GLU A 102 4.81 10.13 -23.59
C GLU A 102 3.77 9.15 -24.16
N ASP A 103 4.21 7.98 -24.62
CA ASP A 103 3.34 6.85 -25.01
C ASP A 103 3.49 5.74 -23.97
N PRO A 104 2.62 5.67 -22.94
CA PRO A 104 2.74 4.73 -21.83
C PRO A 104 2.55 3.27 -22.24
N THR A 105 2.11 2.99 -23.47
CA THR A 105 1.98 1.63 -24.02
C THR A 105 3.30 1.02 -24.43
N ARG A 106 4.38 1.81 -24.47
CA ARG A 106 5.76 1.37 -24.70
C ARG A 106 6.40 0.92 -23.40
N ARG A 107 7.56 0.24 -23.51
CA ARG A 107 8.39 -0.05 -22.35
C ARG A 107 8.93 1.24 -21.73
N TRP A 108 8.90 1.29 -20.40
CA TRP A 108 9.38 2.43 -19.64
C TRP A 108 10.87 2.34 -19.37
N THR A 109 11.51 3.48 -19.17
CA THR A 109 12.90 3.53 -18.75
C THR A 109 12.97 3.19 -17.26
N ARG A 110 13.67 2.10 -16.92
CA ARG A 110 13.99 1.77 -15.54
C ARG A 110 15.21 2.55 -15.10
N ARG A 111 15.14 3.21 -13.96
CA ARG A 111 16.22 3.97 -13.35
C ARG A 111 16.46 3.51 -11.92
N VAL A 112 17.73 3.59 -11.47
CA VAL A 112 18.18 3.13 -10.16
C VAL A 112 18.22 4.31 -9.19
N ILE A 113 17.42 4.21 -8.10
CA ILE A 113 17.48 5.15 -6.99
C ILE A 113 18.62 4.75 -6.04
N CYS A 114 18.67 3.48 -5.66
CA CYS A 114 19.69 2.92 -4.77
C CYS A 114 20.06 1.50 -5.22
N ASP A 115 21.33 1.11 -5.09
CA ASP A 115 21.86 -0.21 -5.44
C ASP A 115 22.64 -0.88 -4.29
N ALA A 116 22.47 -0.37 -3.07
CA ALA A 116 23.28 -0.75 -1.93
C ALA A 116 22.53 -1.42 -0.77
N ILE A 117 21.18 -1.34 -0.74
CA ILE A 117 20.36 -1.78 0.39
C ILE A 117 19.45 -2.93 -0.02
N GLU A 118 19.54 -4.08 0.68
CA GLU A 118 18.75 -5.27 0.39
C GLU A 118 17.33 -5.18 0.96
N GLY A 119 16.35 -5.71 0.22
CA GLY A 119 15.05 -6.07 0.74
C GLY A 119 14.11 -4.92 0.98
N TYR A 120 13.95 -4.06 0.00
CA TYR A 120 12.90 -3.06 -0.01
C TYR A 120 11.54 -3.71 0.00
N HIS A 121 10.60 -3.19 0.80
CA HIS A 121 9.25 -3.74 0.93
C HIS A 121 8.18 -2.68 0.66
N ASP A 122 8.03 -1.65 1.49
CA ASP A 122 7.01 -0.62 1.33
C ASP A 122 7.63 0.70 0.86
N GLN A 123 6.91 1.45 0.02
CA GLN A 123 7.28 2.78 -0.46
C GLN A 123 6.08 3.71 -0.38
N ALA A 124 6.33 4.98 -0.02
CA ALA A 124 5.34 6.05 0.00
C ALA A 124 6.00 7.41 -0.28
N PHE A 125 5.21 8.38 -0.71
CA PHE A 125 5.66 9.76 -0.86
C PHE A 125 4.94 10.67 0.13
N GLY A 126 5.67 11.66 0.65
CA GLY A 126 5.15 12.73 1.50
C GLY A 126 6.25 13.69 1.88
N ASP A 127 5.89 14.92 2.22
CA ASP A 127 6.80 15.90 2.80
C ASP A 127 7.09 15.49 4.25
N VAL A 128 8.28 14.96 4.50
CA VAL A 128 8.66 14.41 5.82
C VAL A 128 9.75 15.24 6.52
N ASP A 129 10.30 16.25 5.88
CA ASP A 129 11.28 17.16 6.47
C ASP A 129 10.77 18.61 6.59
N GLY A 130 9.56 18.89 6.06
CA GLY A 130 8.90 20.18 6.18
C GLY A 130 9.39 21.23 5.18
N ASP A 131 10.05 20.83 4.08
CA ASP A 131 10.54 21.76 3.06
C ASP A 131 9.46 22.12 1.99
N GLY A 132 8.32 21.44 2.04
CA GLY A 132 7.17 21.62 1.14
C GLY A 132 7.25 20.82 -0.14
N LYS A 133 8.21 19.89 -0.26
CA LYS A 133 8.30 18.91 -1.32
C LYS A 133 8.05 17.52 -0.76
N ALA A 134 7.77 16.58 -1.65
CA ALA A 134 7.58 15.19 -1.25
C ALA A 134 8.90 14.42 -1.39
N GLU A 135 9.27 13.69 -0.34
CA GLU A 135 10.33 12.71 -0.30
C GLU A 135 9.79 11.31 -0.55
N LEU A 136 10.65 10.44 -1.05
CA LEU A 136 10.38 9.02 -1.14
C LEU A 136 10.76 8.33 0.17
N VAL A 137 9.79 7.83 0.90
CA VAL A 137 10.03 6.96 2.08
C VAL A 137 10.04 5.50 1.64
N ALA A 138 11.01 4.73 2.10
CA ALA A 138 11.17 3.32 1.79
C ALA A 138 11.56 2.50 3.03
N LEU A 139 10.95 1.32 3.18
CA LEU A 139 11.29 0.38 4.23
C LEU A 139 12.13 -0.77 3.68
N SER A 140 13.25 -1.07 4.33
CA SER A 140 14.03 -2.27 4.07
C SER A 140 13.82 -3.31 5.18
N LYS A 141 13.11 -4.37 4.84
CA LYS A 141 12.83 -5.50 5.75
C LYS A 141 14.07 -6.32 6.07
N ARG A 142 15.02 -6.46 5.13
CA ARG A 142 16.25 -7.25 5.31
C ARG A 142 17.33 -6.50 6.07
N GLU A 143 17.60 -5.28 5.68
CA GLU A 143 18.58 -4.42 6.37
C GLU A 143 17.99 -3.79 7.64
N ARG A 144 16.66 -3.93 7.86
CA ARG A 144 15.95 -3.43 9.05
C ARG A 144 16.06 -1.92 9.20
N LEU A 145 15.83 -1.22 8.09
CA LEU A 145 15.98 0.23 7.94
C LEU A 145 14.67 0.89 7.50
N GLY A 146 14.41 2.07 8.04
CA GLY A 146 13.52 3.06 7.43
C GLY A 146 14.35 4.20 6.89
N ILE A 147 14.08 4.60 5.66
CA ILE A 147 14.89 5.54 4.90
C ILE A 147 13.96 6.51 4.19
N TYR A 148 14.37 7.77 4.05
CA TYR A 148 13.76 8.63 3.04
C TYR A 148 14.83 9.18 2.10
N TYR A 149 14.39 9.56 0.89
CA TYR A 149 15.22 10.11 -0.16
C TYR A 149 14.62 11.43 -0.65
N ASP A 150 15.40 12.50 -0.61
CA ASP A 150 15.10 13.71 -1.38
C ASP A 150 15.13 13.36 -2.86
N ILE A 151 14.16 13.84 -3.64
CA ILE A 151 14.21 13.73 -5.08
C ILE A 151 15.27 14.73 -5.59
N PRO A 152 16.38 14.27 -6.22
CA PRO A 152 17.42 15.17 -6.67
C PRO A 152 16.93 16.12 -7.79
N GLU A 153 17.59 17.26 -7.97
CA GLU A 153 17.25 18.25 -9.01
C GLU A 153 17.23 17.62 -10.41
N ASP A 154 18.14 16.67 -10.68
CA ASP A 154 18.10 15.78 -11.84
C ASP A 154 17.78 14.35 -11.37
N PRO A 155 16.54 13.90 -11.39
CA PRO A 155 16.18 12.56 -10.94
C PRO A 155 16.68 11.44 -11.86
N CYS A 156 17.19 11.79 -13.05
CA CYS A 156 17.74 10.84 -14.01
C CYS A 156 19.17 10.40 -13.67
N VAL A 157 19.82 11.00 -12.66
CA VAL A 157 21.13 10.53 -12.18
C VAL A 157 20.99 9.17 -11.49
N GLU A 158 21.91 8.24 -11.78
CA GLU A 158 21.84 6.86 -11.29
C GLU A 158 23.17 6.37 -10.70
N PRO A 159 23.18 5.79 -9.48
CA PRO A 159 22.11 5.91 -8.47
C PRO A 159 21.95 7.36 -7.99
N TRP A 160 20.87 7.66 -7.25
CA TRP A 160 20.71 8.96 -6.62
C TRP A 160 21.88 9.27 -5.67
N PRO A 161 22.31 10.55 -5.56
CA PRO A 161 23.42 10.93 -4.68
C PRO A 161 23.20 10.48 -3.24
N GLU A 162 24.25 10.03 -2.57
CA GLU A 162 24.21 9.62 -1.16
C GLU A 162 23.74 10.77 -0.24
N SER A 163 23.92 12.03 -0.66
CA SER A 163 23.43 13.20 0.06
C SER A 163 21.91 13.36 0.06
N CYS A 164 21.20 12.63 -0.79
CA CYS A 164 19.74 12.60 -0.82
C CYS A 164 19.16 11.51 0.07
N LYS A 165 19.98 10.64 0.66
CA LYS A 165 19.56 9.52 1.48
C LYS A 165 19.66 9.83 2.97
N HIS A 166 18.56 9.64 3.72
CA HIS A 166 18.46 9.91 5.14
C HIS A 166 17.87 8.70 5.87
N ILE A 167 18.44 8.38 7.04
CA ILE A 167 17.98 7.24 7.85
C ILE A 167 16.93 7.73 8.86
N ILE A 168 15.78 7.07 8.87
CA ILE A 168 14.71 7.30 9.84
C ILE A 168 14.97 6.44 11.08
N TYR A 169 15.19 5.15 10.88
CA TYR A 169 15.49 4.19 11.96
C TYR A 169 16.38 3.04 11.46
N GLU A 170 17.03 2.39 12.42
CA GLU A 170 17.85 1.20 12.20
C GLU A 170 17.44 0.05 13.12
N ASN A 171 17.80 -1.17 12.73
CA ASN A 171 17.63 -2.40 13.53
C ASN A 171 16.18 -2.81 13.82
N GLN A 172 15.20 -2.28 13.11
CA GLN A 172 13.79 -2.65 13.25
C GLN A 172 13.29 -3.27 11.94
N ARG A 173 12.68 -4.46 12.02
CA ARG A 173 12.06 -5.16 10.88
C ARG A 173 10.58 -4.78 10.82
N LEU A 174 10.25 -3.78 10.05
CA LEU A 174 8.89 -3.25 9.94
C LEU A 174 8.34 -3.44 8.54
N GLU A 175 7.03 -3.64 8.44
CA GLU A 175 6.21 -3.66 7.24
C GLU A 175 4.93 -2.88 7.49
N GLY A 176 4.36 -2.35 6.39
CA GLY A 176 3.24 -1.43 6.43
C GLY A 176 3.71 -0.01 6.66
N LEU A 177 3.32 0.88 5.76
CA LEU A 177 3.80 2.26 5.72
C LEU A 177 2.65 3.22 5.45
N ALA A 178 2.60 4.30 6.24
CA ALA A 178 1.80 5.49 5.96
C ALA A 178 2.62 6.74 6.26
N VAL A 179 2.41 7.80 5.49
CA VAL A 179 3.03 9.12 5.67
C VAL A 179 1.92 10.14 5.72
N LEU A 180 1.70 10.78 6.86
CA LEU A 180 0.63 11.76 7.06
C LEU A 180 0.84 12.53 8.37
N ASP A 181 0.22 13.69 8.50
CA ASP A 181 0.10 14.45 9.74
C ASP A 181 -0.93 13.75 10.65
N ILE A 182 -0.44 12.92 11.60
CA ILE A 182 -1.33 12.11 12.45
C ILE A 182 -1.83 12.87 13.69
N ASP A 183 -1.12 13.89 14.13
CA ASP A 183 -1.49 14.67 15.33
C ASP A 183 -2.03 16.08 15.03
N GLY A 184 -2.07 16.48 13.76
CA GLY A 184 -2.65 17.73 13.29
C GLY A 184 -1.76 18.95 13.50
N ASP A 185 -0.44 18.76 13.66
CA ASP A 185 0.51 19.86 13.88
C ASP A 185 1.04 20.49 12.58
N GLY A 186 0.71 19.90 11.43
CA GLY A 186 1.07 20.35 10.10
C GLY A 186 2.36 19.74 9.54
N ILE A 187 2.94 18.77 10.25
CA ILE A 187 4.15 18.05 9.87
C ILE A 187 3.78 16.56 9.72
N ASN A 188 4.22 15.91 8.65
CA ASN A 188 3.90 14.49 8.47
C ASN A 188 4.80 13.61 9.34
N GLU A 189 4.16 12.68 10.05
CA GLU A 189 4.81 11.54 10.64
C GLU A 189 4.88 10.37 9.66
N ILE A 190 5.78 9.44 9.98
CA ILE A 190 5.88 8.15 9.30
C ILE A 190 5.38 7.07 10.24
N ILE A 191 4.31 6.36 9.84
CA ILE A 191 3.88 5.16 10.53
C ILE A 191 4.48 3.98 9.80
N ALA A 192 5.36 3.23 10.48
CA ALA A 192 5.96 2.02 9.97
C ALA A 192 5.67 0.86 10.92
N GLY A 193 4.89 -0.11 10.45
CA GLY A 193 4.44 -1.24 11.25
C GLY A 193 3.75 -0.79 12.54
N THR A 194 4.38 -1.09 13.68
CA THR A 194 3.84 -0.82 15.02
C THR A 194 4.31 0.49 15.63
N ASN A 195 5.01 1.33 14.88
CA ASN A 195 5.61 2.55 15.41
C ASN A 195 5.25 3.79 14.59
N ILE A 196 5.20 4.91 15.28
CA ILE A 196 5.14 6.25 14.71
C ILE A 196 6.52 6.87 14.84
N PHE A 197 7.05 7.40 13.75
CA PHE A 197 8.31 8.13 13.73
C PHE A 197 8.00 9.61 13.47
N ARG A 198 8.32 10.45 14.44
CA ARG A 198 8.21 11.91 14.33
C ARG A 198 9.52 12.49 13.83
N PRO A 199 9.47 13.38 12.82
CA PRO A 199 10.68 14.01 12.32
C PRO A 199 11.32 14.89 13.39
N PRO A 200 12.66 15.01 13.39
CA PRO A 200 13.37 15.89 14.31
C PRO A 200 13.08 17.36 13.97
N ARG A 201 13.06 18.22 14.98
CA ARG A 201 12.90 19.66 14.78
C ARG A 201 14.19 20.32 14.26
N GLU A 202 15.32 19.72 14.55
CA GLU A 202 16.66 20.14 14.10
C GLU A 202 17.30 19.00 13.33
N VAL A 203 17.93 19.28 12.21
CA VAL A 203 18.48 18.28 11.25
C VAL A 203 19.47 17.28 11.87
N GLU A 204 20.11 17.66 12.99
CA GLU A 204 21.11 16.81 13.71
C GLU A 204 20.48 15.88 14.75
N GLU A 205 19.18 15.97 15.02
CA GLU A 205 18.48 15.14 15.99
C GLU A 205 17.98 13.85 15.34
N ALA A 206 17.83 12.80 16.15
CA ALA A 206 17.24 11.54 15.70
C ALA A 206 15.71 11.64 15.65
N TRP A 207 15.09 10.84 14.77
CA TRP A 207 13.65 10.66 14.75
C TRP A 207 13.15 10.11 16.10
N GLU A 208 12.08 10.67 16.62
CA GLU A 208 11.41 10.14 17.80
C GLU A 208 10.60 8.90 17.40
N CYS A 209 10.81 7.78 18.09
CA CYS A 209 10.07 6.53 17.85
C CYS A 209 9.05 6.32 18.97
N LEU A 210 7.77 6.33 18.62
CA LEU A 210 6.64 6.16 19.53
C LEU A 210 5.93 4.82 19.19
N PRO A 211 5.96 3.82 20.08
CA PRO A 211 5.27 2.56 19.84
C PRO A 211 3.75 2.71 19.97
N ILE A 212 3.02 2.18 18.98
CA ILE A 212 1.55 2.00 19.03
C ILE A 212 1.23 0.76 19.87
N VAL A 213 1.93 -0.34 19.60
CA VAL A 213 1.73 -1.62 20.27
C VAL A 213 3.02 -2.45 20.28
N GLU A 214 3.19 -3.27 21.32
CA GLU A 214 4.26 -4.25 21.40
C GLU A 214 3.79 -5.67 21.10
N GLY A 215 4.68 -6.53 20.61
CA GLY A 215 4.41 -7.95 20.37
C GLY A 215 3.57 -8.25 19.14
N TRP A 216 3.48 -7.32 18.20
CA TRP A 216 2.97 -7.52 16.85
C TRP A 216 4.15 -7.47 15.87
N ASP A 217 4.09 -8.23 14.78
CA ASP A 217 5.17 -8.30 13.79
C ASP A 217 4.61 -8.25 12.37
N LEU A 218 5.31 -7.58 11.46
CA LEU A 218 5.00 -7.53 10.03
C LEU A 218 3.53 -7.20 9.73
N ASN A 219 3.17 -5.95 9.96
CA ASN A 219 1.78 -5.50 9.86
C ASN A 219 1.51 -4.76 8.55
N ARG A 220 0.23 -4.76 8.12
CA ARG A 220 -0.30 -3.72 7.24
C ARG A 220 -0.82 -2.58 8.09
N VAL A 221 -0.75 -1.37 7.55
CA VAL A 221 -1.11 -0.12 8.21
C VAL A 221 -2.16 0.62 7.40
N ALA A 222 -3.18 1.13 8.07
CA ALA A 222 -4.13 2.09 7.51
C ALA A 222 -4.54 3.10 8.60
N VAL A 223 -4.92 4.31 8.21
CA VAL A 223 -5.18 5.41 9.15
C VAL A 223 -6.46 6.15 8.75
N ALA A 224 -7.33 6.41 9.71
CA ALA A 224 -8.50 7.27 9.57
C ALA A 224 -9.06 7.62 10.97
N ASP A 225 -9.92 8.64 11.06
CA ASP A 225 -10.80 8.85 12.20
C ASP A 225 -11.94 7.81 12.13
N LEU A 226 -11.91 6.82 13.01
CA LEU A 226 -12.84 5.69 13.01
C LEU A 226 -13.99 5.85 14.00
N ASN A 227 -13.81 6.69 15.03
CA ASN A 227 -14.82 6.92 16.06
C ASN A 227 -15.55 8.26 15.90
N GLY A 228 -15.09 9.14 15.00
CA GLY A 228 -15.70 10.44 14.70
C GLY A 228 -15.35 11.53 15.70
N ASP A 229 -14.25 11.40 16.43
CA ASP A 229 -13.80 12.39 17.43
C ASP A 229 -12.87 13.48 16.86
N GLY A 230 -12.47 13.33 15.60
CA GLY A 230 -11.59 14.25 14.89
C GLY A 230 -10.11 13.98 15.09
N ILE A 231 -9.74 12.89 15.79
CA ILE A 231 -8.38 12.42 15.95
C ILE A 231 -8.18 11.19 15.05
N LEU A 232 -7.01 11.04 14.46
CA LEU A 232 -6.73 9.90 13.62
C LEU A 232 -6.41 8.65 14.45
N ASP A 233 -6.98 7.53 14.02
CA ASP A 233 -6.77 6.21 14.56
C ASP A 233 -5.91 5.38 13.60
N VAL A 234 -5.18 4.40 14.12
CA VAL A 234 -4.37 3.47 13.33
C VAL A 234 -5.01 2.09 13.30
N VAL A 235 -5.12 1.50 12.11
CA VAL A 235 -5.51 0.09 11.95
C VAL A 235 -4.26 -0.72 11.63
N LEU A 236 -4.04 -1.79 12.38
CA LEU A 236 -2.98 -2.76 12.11
C LEU A 236 -3.58 -4.14 11.86
N CYS A 237 -3.04 -4.84 10.85
CA CYS A 237 -3.32 -6.24 10.59
C CYS A 237 -2.01 -7.01 10.46
N GLU A 238 -1.83 -8.10 11.20
CA GLU A 238 -0.65 -8.98 11.05
C GLU A 238 -0.69 -9.66 9.69
N ALA A 239 0.26 -9.32 8.83
CA ALA A 239 0.28 -9.77 7.45
C ALA A 239 0.83 -11.19 7.29
N GLU A 240 1.78 -11.59 8.14
CA GLU A 240 2.56 -12.83 8.01
C GLU A 240 2.23 -13.88 9.09
N ALA A 241 1.16 -13.67 9.88
CA ALA A 241 0.77 -14.55 10.97
C ALA A 241 -0.37 -15.51 10.60
N ASP A 242 -0.39 -16.66 11.29
CA ASP A 242 -1.47 -17.65 11.30
C ASP A 242 -1.58 -18.27 12.70
N PRO A 243 -2.58 -17.91 13.53
CA PRO A 243 -3.59 -16.89 13.29
C PRO A 243 -3.04 -15.46 13.32
N ALA A 244 -3.67 -14.56 12.54
CA ALA A 244 -3.36 -13.15 12.47
C ALA A 244 -4.40 -12.29 13.20
N ARG A 245 -3.95 -11.19 13.80
CA ARG A 245 -4.81 -10.23 14.50
C ARG A 245 -5.09 -9.03 13.62
N LEU A 246 -6.30 -8.50 13.72
CA LEU A 246 -6.74 -7.21 13.21
C LEU A 246 -7.27 -6.38 14.36
N ALA A 247 -6.76 -5.18 14.55
CA ALA A 247 -7.27 -4.24 15.54
C ALA A 247 -7.12 -2.79 15.04
N TRP A 248 -7.91 -1.90 15.59
CA TRP A 248 -7.69 -0.48 15.50
C TRP A 248 -7.24 0.08 16.84
N PHE A 249 -6.46 1.15 16.79
CA PHE A 249 -5.82 1.78 17.93
C PHE A 249 -6.27 3.24 17.99
N GLU A 250 -7.06 3.53 19.02
CA GLU A 250 -7.69 4.83 19.23
C GLU A 250 -6.67 5.88 19.62
N GLY A 251 -6.52 6.91 18.79
CA GLY A 251 -5.67 8.04 19.06
C GLY A 251 -6.20 8.92 20.19
N PRO A 252 -5.34 9.70 20.87
CA PRO A 252 -3.87 9.72 20.78
C PRO A 252 -3.17 8.72 21.73
N ASP A 253 -3.94 7.97 22.53
CA ASP A 253 -3.43 7.08 23.58
C ASP A 253 -3.17 5.64 23.09
N TRP A 254 -3.48 5.36 21.84
CA TRP A 254 -3.33 4.06 21.15
C TRP A 254 -4.00 2.91 21.89
N LYS A 255 -5.19 3.16 22.40
CA LYS A 255 -6.01 2.13 23.04
C LYS A 255 -6.46 1.10 22.01
N MET A 256 -6.07 -0.15 22.20
CA MET A 256 -6.36 -1.24 21.28
C MET A 256 -7.81 -1.72 21.36
N HIS A 257 -8.45 -1.84 20.19
CA HIS A 257 -9.75 -2.43 19.98
C HIS A 257 -9.63 -3.57 18.96
N VAL A 258 -9.72 -4.82 19.45
CA VAL A 258 -9.58 -6.00 18.60
C VAL A 258 -10.85 -6.22 17.78
N LEU A 259 -10.71 -6.29 16.45
CA LEU A 259 -11.78 -6.64 15.53
C LEU A 259 -11.80 -8.15 15.27
N ARG A 260 -10.61 -8.75 15.11
CA ARG A 260 -10.47 -10.19 14.85
C ARG A 260 -9.09 -10.72 15.27
N ASP A 261 -9.01 -12.00 15.62
CA ASP A 261 -7.78 -12.65 16.07
C ASP A 261 -7.54 -14.06 15.47
N ASP A 262 -8.28 -14.41 14.41
CA ASP A 262 -8.24 -15.72 13.76
C ASP A 262 -8.11 -15.63 12.23
N LEU A 263 -7.58 -14.51 11.69
CA LEU A 263 -7.32 -14.36 10.26
C LEU A 263 -6.14 -15.25 9.83
N PHE A 264 -6.13 -15.59 8.54
CA PHE A 264 -4.99 -16.24 7.92
C PHE A 264 -4.23 -15.23 7.06
N HIS A 265 -3.05 -14.77 7.52
CA HIS A 265 -2.23 -13.81 6.79
C HIS A 265 -3.07 -12.64 6.21
N GLY A 266 -3.47 -11.70 7.04
CA GLY A 266 -4.28 -10.53 6.65
C GLY A 266 -3.48 -9.51 5.85
N HIS A 267 -2.97 -9.89 4.67
CA HIS A 267 -1.96 -9.15 3.92
C HIS A 267 -2.52 -8.03 3.03
N SER A 268 -3.82 -7.82 3.04
CA SER A 268 -4.49 -6.72 2.35
C SER A 268 -5.29 -5.92 3.36
N LEU A 269 -4.99 -4.63 3.48
CA LEU A 269 -5.67 -3.71 4.41
C LEU A 269 -5.90 -2.38 3.71
N ALA A 270 -7.12 -1.85 3.80
CA ALA A 270 -7.46 -0.52 3.32
C ALA A 270 -8.63 0.07 4.11
N ILE A 271 -8.77 1.39 4.07
CA ILE A 271 -9.90 2.12 4.63
C ILE A 271 -10.58 2.91 3.51
N ALA A 272 -11.91 2.82 3.44
CA ALA A 272 -12.74 3.62 2.54
C ALA A 272 -14.21 3.59 2.99
N ASP A 273 -15.03 4.51 2.51
CA ASP A 273 -16.49 4.48 2.70
C ASP A 273 -17.12 3.56 1.63
N PHE A 274 -17.27 2.27 1.95
CA PHE A 274 -17.76 1.28 0.98
C PHE A 274 -19.28 1.32 0.79
N ASN A 275 -20.02 1.86 1.74
CA ASN A 275 -21.48 1.88 1.71
C ASN A 275 -22.07 3.27 1.39
N GLY A 276 -21.25 4.31 1.30
CA GLY A 276 -21.65 5.69 0.97
C GLY A 276 -22.41 6.38 2.10
N ASP A 277 -22.07 6.07 3.37
CA ASP A 277 -22.71 6.69 4.55
C ASP A 277 -21.85 7.78 5.20
N GLY A 278 -20.63 7.99 4.69
CA GLY A 278 -19.69 9.02 5.15
C GLY A 278 -18.79 8.59 6.30
N LEU A 279 -18.85 7.32 6.72
CA LEU A 279 -17.98 6.76 7.74
C LEU A 279 -16.85 5.93 7.11
N SER A 280 -15.71 5.86 7.78
CA SER A 280 -14.57 5.07 7.33
C SER A 280 -14.75 3.60 7.69
N ASP A 281 -14.94 2.74 6.68
CA ASP A 281 -15.00 1.29 6.83
C ASP A 281 -13.60 0.67 6.66
N ILE A 282 -13.37 -0.53 7.22
CA ILE A 282 -12.10 -1.24 7.13
C ILE A 282 -12.25 -2.46 6.23
N PHE A 283 -11.41 -2.56 5.19
CA PHE A 283 -11.28 -3.75 4.34
C PHE A 283 -10.06 -4.56 4.76
N VAL A 284 -10.22 -5.89 4.88
CA VAL A 284 -9.12 -6.84 5.03
C VAL A 284 -9.31 -8.04 4.10
N GLY A 285 -8.22 -8.49 3.50
CA GLY A 285 -8.19 -9.68 2.65
C GLY A 285 -7.14 -10.70 3.08
N GLU A 286 -7.54 -11.97 3.15
CA GLU A 286 -6.68 -13.08 3.52
C GLU A 286 -5.91 -13.62 2.32
N MET A 287 -4.66 -14.05 2.57
CA MET A 287 -3.89 -14.83 1.61
C MET A 287 -4.37 -16.28 1.54
N GLY A 288 -4.05 -16.96 0.43
CA GLY A 288 -4.30 -18.39 0.25
C GLY A 288 -3.07 -19.24 0.56
N LEU A 289 -1.95 -18.95 -0.08
CA LEU A 289 -0.66 -19.66 0.03
C LEU A 289 -0.77 -21.16 -0.21
N GLY A 290 -1.82 -21.65 -0.92
CA GLY A 290 -2.12 -23.07 -1.08
C GLY A 290 -2.43 -23.81 0.23
N ARG A 291 -2.65 -23.10 1.33
CA ARG A 291 -2.91 -23.64 2.68
C ARG A 291 -4.24 -23.22 3.28
N ASN A 292 -4.76 -22.03 2.93
CA ASN A 292 -6.08 -21.56 3.32
C ASN A 292 -7.11 -22.02 2.26
N PRO A 293 -8.01 -22.96 2.56
CA PRO A 293 -8.98 -23.45 1.58
C PRO A 293 -10.18 -22.51 1.40
N ASP A 294 -10.38 -21.52 2.27
CA ASP A 294 -11.51 -20.60 2.27
C ASP A 294 -11.06 -19.18 2.67
N PRO A 295 -10.11 -18.57 1.90
CA PRO A 295 -9.68 -17.20 2.17
C PRO A 295 -10.86 -16.24 2.02
N LYS A 296 -10.90 -15.21 2.87
CA LYS A 296 -12.01 -14.26 2.94
C LYS A 296 -11.54 -12.86 2.58
N LEU A 297 -12.44 -12.12 1.92
CA LEU A 297 -12.41 -10.68 1.85
C LEU A 297 -13.52 -10.15 2.74
N ILE A 298 -13.15 -9.31 3.69
CA ILE A 298 -14.03 -8.85 4.77
C ILE A 298 -14.05 -7.32 4.77
N ILE A 299 -15.24 -6.75 4.91
CA ILE A 299 -15.41 -5.32 5.23
C ILE A 299 -16.02 -5.23 6.63
N TYR A 300 -15.39 -4.44 7.47
CA TYR A 300 -15.93 -4.01 8.76
C TYR A 300 -16.61 -2.66 8.53
N LEU A 301 -17.94 -2.69 8.38
CA LEU A 301 -18.76 -1.48 8.21
C LEU A 301 -18.83 -0.71 9.51
N ASN A 302 -18.38 0.53 9.48
CA ASN A 302 -18.41 1.43 10.62
C ASN A 302 -19.85 1.83 10.95
N ARG A 303 -20.22 1.77 12.22
CA ARG A 303 -21.54 2.10 12.75
C ARG A 303 -21.57 3.42 13.52
N GLY A 304 -20.44 4.12 13.52
CA GLY A 304 -20.15 5.27 14.37
C GLY A 304 -19.65 4.87 15.76
N GLU A 305 -18.99 5.80 16.40
CA GLU A 305 -18.44 5.64 17.77
C GLU A 305 -17.47 4.43 17.90
N GLY A 306 -16.77 4.04 16.80
CA GLY A 306 -15.82 2.91 16.79
C GLY A 306 -16.48 1.52 16.83
N GLU A 307 -17.78 1.41 16.58
CA GLU A 307 -18.48 0.14 16.47
C GLU A 307 -18.53 -0.36 15.03
N PHE A 308 -18.26 -1.65 14.81
CA PHE A 308 -18.14 -2.24 13.47
C PHE A 308 -19.05 -3.45 13.28
N GLU A 309 -19.59 -3.61 12.06
CA GLU A 309 -20.29 -4.83 11.61
C GLU A 309 -19.47 -5.54 10.54
N GLU A 310 -19.14 -6.81 10.79
CA GLU A 310 -18.40 -7.64 9.84
C GLU A 310 -19.30 -8.09 8.67
N VAL A 311 -18.83 -7.86 7.44
CA VAL A 311 -19.47 -8.35 6.21
C VAL A 311 -18.42 -9.07 5.36
N ILE A 312 -18.59 -10.38 5.14
CA ILE A 312 -17.78 -11.15 4.22
C ILE A 312 -18.32 -10.93 2.81
N ILE A 313 -17.53 -10.26 1.96
CA ILE A 313 -17.94 -9.94 0.58
C ILE A 313 -17.53 -11.02 -0.43
N GLN A 314 -16.50 -11.84 -0.10
CA GLN A 314 -16.00 -12.91 -0.94
C GLN A 314 -15.41 -14.04 -0.10
N ARG A 315 -15.53 -15.29 -0.58
CA ARG A 315 -14.87 -16.48 -0.06
C ARG A 315 -14.16 -17.24 -1.17
N GLY A 316 -13.09 -17.93 -0.83
CA GLY A 316 -12.37 -18.84 -1.73
C GLY A 316 -11.51 -18.14 -2.79
N VAL A 317 -11.40 -16.81 -2.76
CA VAL A 317 -10.50 -16.02 -3.63
C VAL A 317 -9.52 -15.26 -2.74
N PRO A 318 -8.24 -15.67 -2.72
CA PRO A 318 -7.23 -15.02 -1.89
C PRO A 318 -6.76 -13.70 -2.49
N THR A 319 -6.27 -12.80 -1.64
CA THR A 319 -5.59 -11.59 -2.08
C THR A 319 -4.26 -11.39 -1.37
N HIS A 320 -3.35 -10.72 -2.07
CA HIS A 320 -2.08 -10.23 -1.56
C HIS A 320 -1.91 -8.79 -2.03
N GLU A 321 -1.67 -7.86 -1.11
CA GLU A 321 -1.53 -6.43 -1.43
C GLU A 321 -2.72 -5.84 -2.21
N ALA A 322 -3.95 -6.22 -1.89
CA ALA A 322 -5.12 -5.62 -2.52
C ALA A 322 -5.17 -4.11 -2.26
N LYS A 323 -5.61 -3.35 -3.25
CA LYS A 323 -5.75 -1.90 -3.19
C LYS A 323 -7.20 -1.50 -3.46
N VAL A 324 -7.57 -0.33 -2.96
CA VAL A 324 -8.90 0.24 -3.07
C VAL A 324 -8.85 1.56 -3.82
N GLY A 325 -9.76 1.76 -4.76
CA GLY A 325 -9.86 2.99 -5.55
C GLY A 325 -11.04 2.96 -6.51
N ASP A 326 -11.48 4.13 -6.95
CA ASP A 326 -12.57 4.24 -7.93
C ASP A 326 -12.07 3.92 -9.34
N LEU A 327 -12.45 2.76 -9.87
CA LEU A 327 -12.13 2.30 -11.23
C LEU A 327 -13.24 2.61 -12.23
N THR A 328 -14.46 2.86 -11.74
CA THR A 328 -15.62 3.09 -12.60
C THR A 328 -15.88 4.58 -12.88
N GLY A 329 -15.32 5.47 -12.06
CA GLY A 329 -15.54 6.92 -12.11
C GLY A 329 -16.88 7.32 -11.50
N ASP A 330 -17.47 6.46 -10.65
CA ASP A 330 -18.76 6.72 -9.99
C ASP A 330 -18.62 7.21 -8.54
N GLY A 331 -17.37 7.38 -8.08
CA GLY A 331 -17.02 7.87 -6.74
C GLY A 331 -17.08 6.80 -5.66
N LYS A 332 -17.30 5.52 -6.00
CA LYS A 332 -17.32 4.42 -5.04
C LYS A 332 -15.99 3.65 -5.04
N PRO A 333 -15.55 3.16 -3.88
CA PRO A 333 -14.33 2.40 -3.78
C PRO A 333 -14.51 0.98 -4.31
N ASP A 334 -13.85 0.66 -5.43
CA ASP A 334 -13.66 -0.69 -5.94
C ASP A 334 -12.43 -1.33 -5.29
N ILE A 335 -12.30 -2.66 -5.36
CA ILE A 335 -11.16 -3.39 -4.80
C ILE A 335 -10.44 -4.10 -5.95
N VAL A 336 -9.12 -3.93 -6.03
CA VAL A 336 -8.21 -4.71 -6.88
C VAL A 336 -7.45 -5.69 -6.03
N GLY A 337 -7.44 -6.96 -6.41
CA GLY A 337 -6.69 -7.98 -5.71
C GLY A 337 -6.01 -8.95 -6.67
N LYS A 338 -5.04 -9.65 -6.14
CA LYS A 338 -4.32 -10.73 -6.81
C LYS A 338 -3.75 -11.68 -5.75
N PRO A 339 -3.70 -13.00 -6.00
CA PRO A 339 -3.01 -13.91 -5.09
C PRO A 339 -1.50 -13.74 -5.21
N PHE A 340 -0.76 -14.19 -4.18
CA PHE A 340 0.70 -14.28 -4.24
C PHE A 340 1.15 -15.53 -5.03
N HIS A 341 0.81 -16.71 -4.49
CA HIS A 341 0.99 -18.03 -5.11
C HIS A 341 0.16 -19.09 -4.34
N PRO A 342 -0.11 -20.27 -4.87
CA PRO A 342 0.21 -20.81 -6.21
C PRO A 342 -0.75 -20.32 -7.30
N GLU A 343 -1.86 -19.69 -6.91
CA GLU A 343 -2.82 -19.12 -7.84
C GLU A 343 -2.20 -17.90 -8.54
N SER A 344 -2.68 -17.58 -9.74
CA SER A 344 -2.20 -16.45 -10.53
C SER A 344 -3.34 -15.88 -11.35
N HIS A 345 -3.91 -14.77 -10.93
CA HIS A 345 -4.94 -14.00 -11.63
C HIS A 345 -4.98 -12.57 -11.07
N VAL A 346 -5.61 -11.66 -11.79
CA VAL A 346 -5.91 -10.29 -11.32
C VAL A 346 -7.41 -10.12 -11.27
N ASP A 347 -7.90 -9.71 -10.10
CA ASP A 347 -9.31 -9.60 -9.79
C ASP A 347 -9.71 -8.16 -9.50
N VAL A 348 -10.94 -7.82 -9.86
CA VAL A 348 -11.60 -6.59 -9.46
C VAL A 348 -12.96 -6.93 -8.87
N TRP A 349 -13.25 -6.35 -7.72
CA TRP A 349 -14.58 -6.32 -7.11
C TRP A 349 -15.13 -4.91 -7.27
N PHE A 350 -16.00 -4.74 -8.26
CA PHE A 350 -16.69 -3.47 -8.53
C PHE A 350 -17.77 -3.24 -7.48
N ASN A 351 -17.75 -2.08 -6.84
CA ASN A 351 -18.74 -1.69 -5.85
C ASN A 351 -20.04 -1.26 -6.52
N GLU A 352 -21.08 -2.07 -6.39
CA GLU A 352 -22.43 -1.83 -6.90
C GLU A 352 -23.43 -1.41 -5.79
N THR A 353 -22.90 -0.94 -4.63
CA THR A 353 -23.71 -0.51 -3.47
C THR A 353 -24.67 0.62 -3.78
#